data_f8c1f106b8d958bad62678afe5629e9e
#
_entry.id   f8c1f106b8d958bad62678afe5629e9e
#
_cell.length_a   1.000
_cell.length_b   1.000
_cell.length_c   1.000
_cell.angle_alpha   90.00
_cell.angle_beta   90.00
_cell.angle_gamma   90.00
#
_symmetry.space_group_name_H-M   'P 1'
#
loop_
_entity.id
_entity.type
_entity.pdbx_description
1 polymer ?
#
loop_
_entity_poly.entity_id
_entity_poly.type
_entity_poly.pdbx_seq_one_letter_code
_entity_poly.pdbx_strand_id
1 'polypeptide(L)'
;MKYTCPCCGYKTLDEEPPNTYDICEICFWEDDGYQYKYPDETGANYVSFREAQQNFIKFGAKGKRSLNFVRPPKKSDRKDANWKPL
;
A
#
# COMPACT_ATOMS: atom_id res chain seq x y z
N MET A 1 -10.47 14.66 0.86
CA MET A 1 -10.36 13.52 1.79
C MET A 1 -9.63 12.38 1.12
N LYS A 2 -8.73 11.73 1.83
CA LYS A 2 -7.98 10.58 1.31
C LYS A 2 -8.45 9.29 1.97
N TYR A 3 -8.31 8.20 1.24
CA TYR A 3 -8.72 6.87 1.71
C TYR A 3 -7.49 6.04 2.10
N THR A 4 -7.70 5.07 2.98
CA THR A 4 -6.63 4.24 3.53
C THR A 4 -6.05 3.31 2.48
N CYS A 5 -4.73 3.39 2.29
CA CYS A 5 -4.01 2.41 1.47
C CYS A 5 -3.98 1.07 2.22
N PRO A 6 -4.48 -0.01 1.62
CA PRO A 6 -4.53 -1.29 2.33
C PRO A 6 -3.14 -1.89 2.60
N CYS A 7 -2.11 -1.45 1.87
CA CYS A 7 -0.76 -1.97 2.07
C CYS A 7 -0.07 -1.35 3.29
N CYS A 8 -0.13 -0.03 3.44
CA CYS A 8 0.62 0.65 4.50
C CYS A 8 -0.23 1.26 5.60
N GLY A 9 -1.53 1.38 5.37
CA GLY A 9 -2.43 1.94 6.39
C GLY A 9 -2.49 3.46 6.42
N TYR A 10 -1.74 4.16 5.57
CA TYR A 10 -1.81 5.61 5.50
C TYR A 10 -2.90 6.06 4.53
N LYS A 11 -3.55 7.18 4.83
CA LYS A 11 -4.63 7.72 4.01
C LYS A 11 -4.04 8.52 2.87
N THR A 12 -3.74 7.84 1.77
CA THR A 12 -3.06 8.43 0.61
C THR A 12 -3.82 8.31 -0.70
N LEU A 13 -4.85 7.47 -0.76
CA LEU A 13 -5.54 7.19 -2.02
C LEU A 13 -6.65 8.20 -2.28
N ASP A 14 -6.82 8.57 -3.56
CA ASP A 14 -7.84 9.53 -3.96
C ASP A 14 -9.22 8.91 -4.06
N GLU A 15 -9.29 7.59 -4.28
CA GLU A 15 -10.54 6.87 -4.39
C GLU A 15 -10.60 5.73 -3.38
N GLU A 16 -11.81 5.32 -3.03
CA GLU A 16 -12.00 4.28 -2.03
C GLU A 16 -11.56 2.91 -2.54
N PRO A 17 -10.55 2.27 -1.90
CA PRO A 17 -10.13 0.94 -2.31
C PRO A 17 -11.17 -0.12 -1.92
N PRO A 18 -11.11 -1.33 -2.49
CA PRO A 18 -10.07 -1.80 -3.42
C PRO A 18 -10.42 -1.53 -4.89
N ASN A 19 -9.48 -1.90 -5.75
CA ASN A 19 -9.66 -1.95 -7.21
C ASN A 19 -9.73 -0.58 -7.89
N THR A 20 -9.03 0.40 -7.35
CA THR A 20 -8.97 1.74 -7.94
C THR A 20 -7.78 1.93 -8.87
N TYR A 21 -6.75 1.09 -8.74
CA TYR A 21 -5.44 1.21 -9.40
C TYR A 21 -4.68 2.48 -9.05
N ASP A 22 -5.13 3.22 -8.03
CA ASP A 22 -4.35 4.33 -7.47
C ASP A 22 -3.04 3.81 -6.89
N ILE A 23 -1.99 4.61 -7.00
CA ILE A 23 -0.67 4.26 -6.47
C ILE A 23 -0.40 5.09 -5.22
N CYS A 24 -0.09 4.42 -4.12
CA CYS A 24 0.23 5.09 -2.87
C CYS A 24 1.63 5.70 -2.93
N GLU A 25 1.74 6.99 -2.67
CA GLU A 25 3.03 7.67 -2.73
C GLU A 25 3.97 7.31 -1.57
N ILE A 26 3.44 6.68 -0.51
CA ILE A 26 4.24 6.28 0.64
C ILE A 26 4.83 4.89 0.47
N CYS A 27 4.05 3.91 -0.02
CA CYS A 27 4.54 2.53 -0.15
C CYS A 27 4.64 2.04 -1.59
N PHE A 28 4.12 2.79 -2.54
CA PHE A 28 4.08 2.48 -3.97
C PHE A 28 3.15 1.32 -4.34
N TRP A 29 2.28 0.91 -3.43
CA TRP A 29 1.27 -0.12 -3.73
C TRP A 29 0.29 0.42 -4.76
N GLU A 30 0.07 -0.35 -5.82
CA GLU A 30 -1.01 -0.10 -6.77
C GLU A 30 -2.24 -0.87 -6.30
N ASP A 31 -3.35 -0.16 -6.10
CA ASP A 31 -4.55 -0.73 -5.49
C ASP A 31 -5.25 -1.69 -6.44
N ASP A 32 -4.85 -2.94 -6.42
CA ASP A 32 -5.35 -4.02 -7.27
C ASP A 32 -6.33 -4.88 -6.49
N GLY A 33 -7.59 -4.87 -6.92
CA GLY A 33 -8.65 -5.64 -6.25
C GLY A 33 -8.45 -7.14 -6.29
N TYR A 34 -7.81 -7.65 -7.36
CA TYR A 34 -7.46 -9.06 -7.44
C TYR A 34 -6.49 -9.46 -6.33
N GLN A 35 -5.44 -8.68 -6.16
CA GLN A 35 -4.44 -8.96 -5.11
C GLN A 35 -5.00 -8.74 -3.71
N TYR A 36 -5.94 -7.82 -3.55
CA TYR A 36 -6.62 -7.63 -2.28
C TYR A 36 -7.42 -8.87 -1.89
N LYS A 37 -8.11 -9.46 -2.87
CA LYS A 37 -8.91 -10.67 -2.65
C LYS A 37 -8.05 -11.92 -2.50
N TYR A 38 -6.94 -11.99 -3.25
CA TYR A 38 -6.02 -13.13 -3.24
C TYR A 38 -4.64 -12.64 -2.79
N PRO A 39 -4.42 -12.50 -1.48
CA PRO A 39 -3.26 -11.78 -0.96
C PRO A 39 -1.91 -12.45 -1.15
N ASP A 40 -1.89 -13.69 -1.61
CA ASP A 40 -0.63 -14.39 -1.87
C ASP A 40 -0.30 -14.48 -3.37
N GLU A 41 -1.10 -13.83 -4.22
CA GLU A 41 -0.89 -13.79 -5.67
C GLU A 41 -0.21 -12.50 -6.10
N THR A 42 0.48 -12.54 -7.23
CA THR A 42 0.97 -11.32 -7.87
C THR A 42 -0.10 -10.78 -8.82
N GLY A 43 0.07 -9.56 -9.28
CA GLY A 43 -0.88 -8.91 -10.19
C GLY A 43 -0.29 -7.62 -10.71
N ALA A 44 -0.99 -6.49 -10.51
CA ALA A 44 -0.48 -5.18 -10.88
C ALA A 44 0.83 -4.87 -10.14
N ASN A 45 1.01 -5.42 -8.95
CA ASN A 45 2.25 -5.30 -8.19
C ASN A 45 3.08 -6.57 -8.36
N TYR A 46 4.40 -6.40 -8.42
CA TYR A 46 5.33 -7.52 -8.58
C TYR A 46 5.51 -8.36 -7.31
N VAL A 47 4.96 -7.91 -6.19
CA VAL A 47 4.92 -8.66 -4.93
C VAL A 47 3.47 -8.94 -4.58
N SER A 48 3.23 -9.94 -3.74
CA SER A 48 1.89 -10.21 -3.24
C SER A 48 1.46 -9.13 -2.25
N PHE A 49 0.17 -9.03 -1.99
CA PHE A 49 -0.37 -8.07 -1.03
C PHE A 49 0.21 -8.32 0.36
N ARG A 50 0.22 -9.58 0.80
CA ARG A 50 0.77 -9.95 2.12
C ARG A 50 2.25 -9.58 2.21
N GLU A 51 3.02 -9.89 1.18
CA GLU A 51 4.44 -9.57 1.14
C GLU A 51 4.67 -8.06 1.14
N ALA A 52 3.85 -7.32 0.38
CA ALA A 52 3.97 -5.86 0.32
C ALA A 52 3.77 -5.22 1.69
N GLN A 53 2.78 -5.70 2.45
CA GLN A 53 2.56 -5.20 3.80
C GLN A 53 3.77 -5.44 4.71
N GLN A 54 4.31 -6.64 4.66
CA GLN A 54 5.49 -6.99 5.47
C GLN A 54 6.71 -6.20 5.04
N ASN A 55 6.90 -6.01 3.73
CA ASN A 55 8.00 -5.21 3.21
C ASN A 55 7.91 -3.76 3.67
N PHE A 56 6.71 -3.19 3.63
CA PHE A 56 6.53 -1.82 4.11
C PHE A 56 6.90 -1.70 5.59
N ILE A 57 6.48 -2.65 6.40
CA ILE A 57 6.81 -2.66 7.83
C ILE A 57 8.33 -2.73 8.03
N LYS A 58 9.02 -3.53 7.19
CA LYS A 58 10.47 -3.73 7.32
C LYS A 58 11.30 -2.57 6.80
N PHE A 59 10.95 -2.00 5.65
CA PHE A 59 11.83 -1.00 5.03
C PHE A 59 11.11 0.14 4.28
N GLY A 60 9.79 0.24 4.38
CA GLY A 60 9.08 1.45 3.95
C GLY A 60 8.58 1.49 2.52
N ALA A 61 8.52 0.34 1.82
CA ALA A 61 7.96 0.25 0.47
C ALA A 61 7.36 -1.13 0.26
N LYS A 62 6.51 -1.27 -0.77
CA LYS A 62 5.93 -2.59 -1.11
C LYS A 62 6.99 -3.61 -1.50
N GLY A 63 8.15 -3.16 -1.93
CA GLY A 63 9.28 -4.01 -2.31
C GLY A 63 10.50 -3.16 -2.53
N LYS A 64 11.67 -3.80 -2.54
CA LYS A 64 12.95 -3.08 -2.63
C LYS A 64 13.11 -2.28 -3.92
N ARG A 65 12.52 -2.78 -5.02
CA ARG A 65 12.58 -2.07 -6.30
C ARG A 65 11.82 -0.75 -6.29
N SER A 66 10.92 -0.56 -5.33
CA SER A 66 10.10 0.64 -5.23
C SER A 66 10.71 1.71 -4.31
N LEU A 67 11.81 1.42 -3.63
CA LEU A 67 12.40 2.35 -2.66
C LEU A 67 12.77 3.71 -3.25
N ASN A 68 13.13 3.75 -4.54
CA ASN A 68 13.48 5.01 -5.20
C ASN A 68 12.26 5.86 -5.58
N PHE A 69 11.05 5.33 -5.43
CA PHE A 69 9.82 5.99 -5.88
C PHE A 69 8.90 6.39 -4.74
N VAL A 70 9.29 6.13 -3.51
CA VAL A 70 8.46 6.41 -2.34
C VAL A 70 9.05 7.54 -1.51
N ARG A 71 8.23 8.12 -0.67
CA ARG A 71 8.66 9.07 0.34
C ARG A 71 8.29 8.55 1.73
N PRO A 72 9.06 8.88 2.77
CA PRO A 72 8.68 8.50 4.13
C PRO A 72 7.41 9.27 4.57
N PRO A 73 6.65 8.73 5.51
CA PRO A 73 5.51 9.44 6.06
C PRO A 73 5.94 10.74 6.76
N LYS A 74 5.11 11.78 6.64
CA LYS A 74 5.30 13.07 7.29
C LYS A 74 4.29 13.22 8.43
N LYS A 75 4.49 14.24 9.27
CA LYS A 75 3.53 14.53 10.35
C LYS A 75 2.12 14.81 9.83
N SER A 76 2.00 15.33 8.62
CA SER A 76 0.71 15.62 8.00
C SER A 76 0.02 14.37 7.47
N ASP A 77 0.74 13.27 7.30
CA ASP A 77 0.13 12.02 6.84
C ASP A 77 -0.64 11.37 7.99
N ARG A 78 -1.82 10.87 7.66
CA ARG A 78 -2.69 10.26 8.66
C ARG A 78 -2.70 8.75 8.49
N LYS A 79 -2.35 8.05 9.55
CA LYS A 79 -2.46 6.60 9.58
C LYS A 79 -3.84 6.21 10.09
N ASP A 80 -4.46 5.23 9.44
CA ASP A 80 -5.76 4.72 9.87
C ASP A 80 -5.56 3.84 11.10
N ALA A 81 -6.12 4.24 12.24
CA ALA A 81 -5.97 3.51 13.51
C ALA A 81 -6.59 2.11 13.45
N ASN A 82 -7.53 1.89 12.53
CA ASN A 82 -8.20 0.60 12.37
C ASN A 82 -7.48 -0.35 11.41
N TRP A 83 -6.45 0.15 10.71
CA TRP A 83 -5.72 -0.70 9.77
C TRP A 83 -4.82 -1.68 10.50
N LYS A 84 -4.81 -2.93 10.03
CA LYS A 84 -3.92 -3.97 10.52
C LYS A 84 -3.43 -4.79 9.33
N PRO A 85 -2.16 -5.25 9.37
CA PRO A 85 -1.68 -6.17 8.33
C PRO A 85 -2.35 -7.53 8.47
N LEU A 86 -2.31 -8.26 7.37
CA LEU A 86 -2.81 -9.63 7.36
C LEU A 86 -1.99 -10.54 8.27
#